data_8418a467d0e2edcbcfa407f03ad147dd
#
_entry.id   8418a467d0e2edcbcfa407f03ad147dd
#
_cell.length_a   1.000
_cell.length_b   1.000
_cell.length_c   1.000
_cell.angle_alpha   90.00
_cell.angle_beta   90.00
_cell.angle_gamma   90.00
#
_symmetry.space_group_name_H-M   'P 1'
#
loop_
_entity.id
_entity.type
_entity.pdbx_description
1 polymer ?
#
loop_
_entity_poly.entity_id
_entity_poly.type
_entity_poly.pdbx_seq_one_letter_code
_entity_poly.pdbx_strand_id
1 'polypeptide(L)'
;RDLPEAPEITKLMSDTFNALFLEKEADQIDPVKAIAIYNEFKELTPAGARGDQMIRNLADKLVEVDLLDRAAELLKAQVQFRLVGEEKARVGARLALIYTLAQEFEKALDVLGGTNEPNPTPELVQQRRHLQAGVLMGLNRQNDALTLLANDASEPAELLRTELYWDAGSWLEASRSLRLLVKLSGAEDGAPVNQVQAARILS
;
A
#
# COMPACT_ATOMS: atom_id res chain seq x y z
N ARG A 1 35.87 -5.71 -27.97
CA ARG A 1 36.86 -6.52 -27.24
C ARG A 1 36.24 -6.86 -25.92
N ASP A 2 35.62 -8.03 -25.87
CA ASP A 2 35.08 -8.57 -24.63
C ASP A 2 36.27 -9.00 -23.78
N LEU A 3 36.44 -8.34 -22.63
CA LEU A 3 37.43 -8.74 -21.64
C LEU A 3 36.98 -10.09 -21.05
N PRO A 4 37.86 -11.10 -20.93
CA PRO A 4 37.52 -12.43 -20.40
C PRO A 4 36.97 -12.37 -18.95
N GLU A 5 37.18 -11.28 -18.22
CA GLU A 5 36.74 -11.03 -16.84
C GLU A 5 35.36 -10.36 -16.76
N ALA A 6 34.79 -9.92 -17.88
CA ALA A 6 33.51 -9.21 -17.89
C ALA A 6 32.35 -9.99 -17.24
N PRO A 7 32.20 -11.32 -17.43
CA PRO A 7 31.11 -12.08 -16.79
C PRO A 7 31.26 -12.16 -15.27
N GLU A 8 32.48 -12.27 -14.75
CA GLU A 8 32.75 -12.33 -13.31
C GLU A 8 32.49 -11.00 -12.63
N ILE A 9 32.89 -9.89 -13.28
CA ILE A 9 32.64 -8.53 -12.80
C ILE A 9 31.13 -8.28 -12.77
N THR A 10 30.39 -8.60 -13.82
CA THR A 10 28.94 -8.44 -13.89
C THR A 10 28.24 -9.25 -12.80
N LYS A 11 28.70 -10.47 -12.55
CA LYS A 11 28.16 -11.30 -11.47
C LYS A 11 28.42 -10.68 -10.11
N LEU A 12 29.63 -10.22 -9.82
CA LEU A 12 29.97 -9.57 -8.55
C LEU A 12 29.16 -8.30 -8.34
N MET A 13 28.98 -7.48 -9.39
CA MET A 13 28.12 -6.30 -9.34
C MET A 13 26.67 -6.68 -9.02
N SER A 14 26.13 -7.70 -9.68
CA SER A 14 24.77 -8.18 -9.42
C SER A 14 24.61 -8.72 -7.99
N ASP A 15 25.58 -9.49 -7.50
CA ASP A 15 25.55 -10.04 -6.15
C ASP A 15 25.61 -8.91 -5.11
N THR A 16 26.49 -7.93 -5.30
CA THR A 16 26.58 -6.75 -4.43
C THR A 16 25.30 -5.91 -4.46
N PHE A 17 24.76 -5.67 -5.65
CA PHE A 17 23.50 -4.94 -5.82
C PHE A 17 22.34 -5.66 -5.13
N ASN A 18 22.26 -6.99 -5.24
CA ASN A 18 21.27 -7.80 -4.54
C ASN A 18 21.38 -7.70 -3.01
N ALA A 19 22.61 -7.79 -2.48
CA ALA A 19 22.85 -7.66 -1.05
C ALA A 19 22.42 -6.30 -0.52
N LEU A 20 22.71 -5.22 -1.26
CA LEU A 20 22.32 -3.85 -0.91
C LEU A 20 20.80 -3.64 -0.76
N PHE A 21 19.96 -4.39 -1.48
CA PHE A 21 18.51 -4.15 -1.52
C PHE A 21 17.66 -5.27 -0.92
N LEU A 22 18.21 -6.47 -0.71
CA LEU A 22 17.46 -7.64 -0.25
C LEU A 22 17.93 -8.19 1.09
N GLU A 23 19.12 -7.80 1.57
CA GLU A 23 19.70 -8.29 2.81
C GLU A 23 19.64 -7.21 3.90
N LYS A 24 20.07 -7.54 5.13
CA LYS A 24 20.06 -6.62 6.27
C LYS A 24 20.84 -5.32 6.06
N GLU A 25 21.80 -5.31 5.16
CA GLU A 25 22.56 -4.13 4.79
C GLU A 25 21.72 -3.06 4.10
N ALA A 26 20.63 -3.48 3.46
CA ALA A 26 19.64 -2.57 2.86
C ALA A 26 19.07 -1.57 3.86
N ASP A 27 18.93 -1.95 5.15
CA ASP A 27 18.36 -1.08 6.17
C ASP A 27 19.29 0.04 6.63
N GLN A 28 20.57 -0.04 6.30
CA GLN A 28 21.59 0.95 6.67
C GLN A 28 21.82 2.02 5.60
N ILE A 29 21.29 1.86 4.41
CA ILE A 29 21.49 2.80 3.32
C ILE A 29 20.45 3.93 3.40
N ASP A 30 20.95 5.15 3.32
CA ASP A 30 20.09 6.33 3.15
C ASP A 30 19.18 6.17 1.93
N PRO A 31 17.85 6.37 2.06
CA PRO A 31 16.89 6.13 0.97
C PRO A 31 17.16 6.94 -0.29
N VAL A 32 17.68 8.17 -0.17
CA VAL A 32 18.02 9.01 -1.32
C VAL A 32 19.23 8.44 -2.07
N LYS A 33 20.20 7.89 -1.35
CA LYS A 33 21.33 7.19 -1.96
C LYS A 33 20.88 5.87 -2.59
N ALA A 34 20.00 5.14 -1.94
CA ALA A 34 19.45 3.89 -2.46
C ALA A 34 18.75 4.08 -3.80
N ILE A 35 17.88 5.11 -3.94
CA ILE A 35 17.21 5.38 -5.21
C ILE A 35 18.21 5.84 -6.29
N ALA A 36 19.26 6.59 -5.96
CA ALA A 36 20.28 6.99 -6.91
C ALA A 36 21.07 5.76 -7.44
N ILE A 37 21.50 4.85 -6.54
CA ILE A 37 22.14 3.60 -6.91
C ILE A 37 21.21 2.72 -7.76
N TYR A 38 19.95 2.61 -7.37
CA TYR A 38 18.96 1.84 -8.14
C TYR A 38 18.82 2.39 -9.57
N ASN A 39 18.68 3.70 -9.73
CA ASN A 39 18.52 4.31 -11.06
C ASN A 39 19.77 4.13 -11.95
N GLU A 40 20.95 4.19 -11.37
CA GLU A 40 22.23 4.01 -12.09
C GLU A 40 22.42 2.56 -12.56
N PHE A 41 21.98 1.58 -11.75
CA PHE A 41 22.24 0.16 -11.97
C PHE A 41 20.96 -0.68 -12.10
N LYS A 42 19.85 -0.09 -12.53
CA LYS A 42 18.55 -0.77 -12.63
C LYS A 42 18.56 -2.02 -13.52
N GLU A 43 19.46 -2.10 -14.48
CA GLU A 43 19.67 -3.27 -15.34
C GLU A 43 20.18 -4.50 -14.58
N LEU A 44 20.78 -4.30 -13.39
CA LEU A 44 21.19 -5.39 -12.51
C LEU A 44 20.02 -5.95 -11.68
N THR A 45 18.83 -5.35 -11.77
CA THR A 45 17.65 -5.83 -11.05
C THR A 45 17.28 -7.23 -11.54
N PRO A 46 17.24 -8.25 -10.67
CA PRO A 46 16.92 -9.61 -11.08
C PRO A 46 15.54 -9.70 -11.77
N ALA A 47 15.41 -10.63 -12.68
CA ALA A 47 14.10 -10.98 -13.23
C ALA A 47 13.26 -11.72 -12.19
N GLY A 48 11.91 -11.61 -12.32
CA GLY A 48 10.95 -12.33 -11.50
C GLY A 48 10.84 -11.83 -10.05
N ALA A 49 10.34 -12.70 -9.17
CA ALA A 49 9.89 -12.35 -7.83
C ALA A 49 10.96 -11.67 -6.95
N ARG A 50 12.25 -12.03 -7.13
CA ARG A 50 13.33 -11.45 -6.33
C ARG A 50 13.56 -9.97 -6.66
N GLY A 51 13.61 -9.62 -7.95
CA GLY A 51 13.70 -8.23 -8.37
C GLY A 51 12.46 -7.43 -8.04
N ASP A 52 11.29 -8.07 -8.12
CA ASP A 52 10.03 -7.44 -7.73
C ASP A 52 9.98 -7.13 -6.23
N GLN A 53 10.53 -8.01 -5.39
CA GLN A 53 10.67 -7.74 -3.96
C GLN A 53 11.65 -6.60 -3.68
N MET A 54 12.76 -6.53 -4.39
CA MET A 54 13.74 -5.43 -4.29
C MET A 54 13.09 -4.07 -4.56
N ILE A 55 12.29 -3.98 -5.63
CA ILE A 55 11.58 -2.74 -6.00
C ILE A 55 10.60 -2.35 -4.89
N ARG A 56 9.85 -3.32 -4.33
CA ARG A 56 8.92 -3.06 -3.22
C ARG A 56 9.65 -2.57 -1.97
N ASN A 57 10.73 -3.23 -1.57
CA ASN A 57 11.52 -2.82 -0.41
C ASN A 57 12.05 -1.39 -0.56
N LEU A 58 12.51 -1.03 -1.76
CA LEU A 58 12.98 0.33 -2.04
C LEU A 58 11.82 1.33 -1.98
N ALA A 59 10.67 1.00 -2.56
CA ALA A 59 9.48 1.86 -2.48
C ALA A 59 9.04 2.10 -1.03
N ASP A 60 9.10 1.07 -0.18
CA ASP A 60 8.76 1.18 1.24
C ASP A 60 9.67 2.15 1.98
N LYS A 61 10.98 2.04 1.76
CA LYS A 61 11.96 2.98 2.34
C LYS A 61 11.74 4.41 1.89
N LEU A 62 11.33 4.62 0.64
CA LEU A 62 11.02 5.95 0.14
C LEU A 62 9.75 6.52 0.80
N VAL A 63 8.75 5.69 1.06
CA VAL A 63 7.54 6.08 1.81
C VAL A 63 7.89 6.47 3.25
N GLU A 64 8.77 5.74 3.94
CA GLU A 64 9.21 6.03 5.31
C GLU A 64 9.86 7.43 5.47
N VAL A 65 10.45 7.96 4.40
CA VAL A 65 11.06 9.29 4.37
C VAL A 65 10.25 10.31 3.56
N ASP A 66 8.96 10.03 3.35
CA ASP A 66 8.00 10.90 2.65
C ASP A 66 8.35 11.23 1.19
N LEU A 67 9.15 10.38 0.53
CA LEU A 67 9.45 10.48 -0.90
C LEU A 67 8.39 9.75 -1.74
N LEU A 68 7.11 10.14 -1.56
CA LEU A 68 5.94 9.46 -2.11
C LEU A 68 5.96 9.39 -3.64
N ASP A 69 6.33 10.48 -4.32
CA ASP A 69 6.41 10.52 -5.79
C ASP A 69 7.39 9.49 -6.34
N ARG A 70 8.56 9.34 -5.71
CA ARG A 70 9.58 8.39 -6.12
C ARG A 70 9.14 6.94 -5.89
N ALA A 71 8.51 6.69 -4.75
CA ALA A 71 7.92 5.39 -4.45
C ALA A 71 6.83 5.03 -5.47
N ALA A 72 5.96 5.98 -5.81
CA ALA A 72 4.91 5.78 -6.80
C ALA A 72 5.48 5.50 -8.20
N GLU A 73 6.52 6.21 -8.64
CA GLU A 73 7.19 5.97 -9.93
C GLU A 73 7.72 4.53 -10.04
N LEU A 74 8.37 4.02 -8.98
CA LEU A 74 8.88 2.65 -8.92
C LEU A 74 7.77 1.60 -9.06
N LEU A 75 6.75 1.71 -8.22
CA LEU A 75 5.65 0.74 -8.23
C LEU A 75 4.79 0.85 -9.50
N LYS A 76 4.61 2.06 -10.05
CA LYS A 76 3.92 2.27 -11.33
C LYS A 76 4.63 1.53 -12.46
N ALA A 77 5.95 1.66 -12.57
CA ALA A 77 6.73 0.95 -13.58
C ALA A 77 6.63 -0.58 -13.39
N GLN A 78 6.66 -1.05 -12.14
CA GLN A 78 6.51 -2.47 -11.81
C GLN A 78 5.14 -3.02 -12.23
N VAL A 79 4.05 -2.33 -11.90
CA VAL A 79 2.67 -2.70 -12.27
C VAL A 79 2.47 -2.73 -13.78
N GLN A 80 3.06 -1.76 -14.50
CA GLN A 80 2.88 -1.64 -15.95
C GLN A 80 3.65 -2.69 -16.75
N PHE A 81 4.85 -3.06 -16.32
CA PHE A 81 5.78 -3.81 -17.18
C PHE A 81 6.23 -5.16 -16.62
N ARG A 82 6.00 -5.44 -15.33
CA ARG A 82 6.59 -6.62 -14.70
C ARG A 82 5.56 -7.59 -14.11
N LEU A 83 4.41 -7.10 -13.68
CA LEU A 83 3.47 -7.87 -12.88
C LEU A 83 2.20 -8.26 -13.66
N VAL A 84 1.68 -9.44 -13.34
CA VAL A 84 0.40 -9.96 -13.83
C VAL A 84 -0.36 -10.64 -12.68
N GLY A 85 -1.66 -10.85 -12.85
CA GLY A 85 -2.49 -11.57 -11.91
C GLY A 85 -2.53 -10.94 -10.50
N GLU A 86 -2.63 -11.76 -9.47
CA GLU A 86 -2.81 -11.29 -8.09
C GLU A 86 -1.69 -10.36 -7.61
N GLU A 87 -0.44 -10.60 -8.01
CA GLU A 87 0.68 -9.72 -7.64
C GLU A 87 0.51 -8.31 -8.22
N LYS A 88 0.00 -8.18 -9.44
CA LYS A 88 -0.34 -6.88 -10.01
C LYS A 88 -1.44 -6.18 -9.23
N ALA A 89 -2.48 -6.92 -8.82
CA ALA A 89 -3.55 -6.38 -7.99
C ALA A 89 -3.04 -5.95 -6.60
N ARG A 90 -2.13 -6.71 -6.00
CA ARG A 90 -1.51 -6.44 -4.70
C ARG A 90 -0.62 -5.19 -4.73
N VAL A 91 0.28 -5.13 -5.69
CA VAL A 91 1.18 -3.96 -5.84
C VAL A 91 0.40 -2.73 -6.33
N GLY A 92 -0.65 -2.92 -7.14
CA GLY A 92 -1.58 -1.86 -7.51
C GLY A 92 -2.30 -1.24 -6.30
N ALA A 93 -2.73 -2.06 -5.34
CA ALA A 93 -3.30 -1.57 -4.09
C ALA A 93 -2.27 -0.76 -3.27
N ARG A 94 -1.01 -1.21 -3.23
CA ARG A 94 0.07 -0.48 -2.55
C ARG A 94 0.37 0.86 -3.23
N LEU A 95 0.41 0.90 -4.56
CA LEU A 95 0.57 2.13 -5.33
C LEU A 95 -0.60 3.10 -5.09
N ALA A 96 -1.83 2.59 -5.05
CA ALA A 96 -3.00 3.40 -4.72
C ALA A 96 -2.94 3.98 -3.30
N LEU A 97 -2.43 3.22 -2.32
CA LEU A 97 -2.21 3.72 -0.97
C LEU A 97 -1.18 4.88 -0.96
N ILE A 98 -0.09 4.78 -1.72
CA ILE A 98 0.91 5.84 -1.84
C ILE A 98 0.29 7.10 -2.45
N TYR A 99 -0.51 6.97 -3.51
CA TYR A 99 -1.24 8.10 -4.08
C TYR A 99 -2.26 8.69 -3.10
N THR A 100 -2.89 7.86 -2.26
CA THR A 100 -3.79 8.35 -1.19
C THR A 100 -3.04 9.18 -0.15
N LEU A 101 -1.86 8.72 0.28
CA LEU A 101 -0.99 9.47 1.19
C LEU A 101 -0.52 10.80 0.58
N ALA A 102 -0.25 10.82 -0.73
CA ALA A 102 0.08 12.01 -1.49
C ALA A 102 -1.14 12.90 -1.81
N GLN A 103 -2.35 12.53 -1.37
CA GLN A 103 -3.63 13.19 -1.67
C GLN A 103 -3.98 13.25 -3.18
N GLU A 104 -3.41 12.35 -3.96
CA GLU A 104 -3.67 12.19 -5.39
C GLU A 104 -4.77 11.13 -5.64
N PHE A 105 -5.96 11.42 -5.11
CA PHE A 105 -7.07 10.46 -5.00
C PHE A 105 -7.56 9.94 -6.36
N GLU A 106 -7.59 10.77 -7.41
CA GLU A 106 -7.96 10.35 -8.76
C GLU A 106 -6.98 9.30 -9.30
N LYS A 107 -5.67 9.52 -9.13
CA LYS A 107 -4.66 8.53 -9.52
C LYS A 107 -4.78 7.23 -8.74
N ALA A 108 -5.11 7.32 -7.45
CA ALA A 108 -5.35 6.15 -6.61
C ALA A 108 -6.55 5.33 -7.14
N LEU A 109 -7.65 5.99 -7.48
CA LEU A 109 -8.85 5.34 -8.03
C LEU A 109 -8.56 4.69 -9.39
N ASP A 110 -7.85 5.39 -10.28
CA ASP A 110 -7.45 4.89 -11.61
C ASP A 110 -6.58 3.62 -11.49
N VAL A 111 -5.61 3.62 -10.59
CA VAL A 111 -4.75 2.46 -10.34
C VAL A 111 -5.55 1.28 -9.80
N LEU A 112 -6.45 1.51 -8.84
CA LEU A 112 -7.33 0.45 -8.34
C LEU A 112 -8.18 -0.15 -9.47
N GLY A 113 -8.75 0.66 -10.35
CA GLY A 113 -9.50 0.20 -11.51
C GLY A 113 -8.62 -0.56 -12.52
N GLY A 114 -7.46 -0.01 -12.87
CA GLY A 114 -6.54 -0.56 -13.88
C GLY A 114 -5.76 -1.81 -13.44
N THR A 115 -5.77 -2.14 -12.15
CA THR A 115 -5.14 -3.34 -11.58
C THR A 115 -6.15 -4.32 -10.99
N ASN A 116 -7.39 -4.25 -11.42
CA ASN A 116 -8.42 -5.21 -11.02
C ASN A 116 -8.25 -6.48 -11.85
N GLU A 117 -7.69 -7.52 -11.22
CA GLU A 117 -7.41 -8.80 -11.87
C GLU A 117 -8.53 -9.81 -11.55
N PRO A 118 -8.77 -10.79 -12.45
CA PRO A 118 -9.73 -11.84 -12.19
C PRO A 118 -9.22 -12.77 -11.06
N ASN A 119 -10.14 -13.18 -10.18
CA ASN A 119 -9.90 -14.17 -9.11
C ASN A 119 -8.80 -13.80 -8.08
N PRO A 120 -8.80 -12.58 -7.51
CA PRO A 120 -7.91 -12.28 -6.37
C PRO A 120 -8.39 -13.03 -5.12
N THR A 121 -7.50 -13.18 -4.12
CA THR A 121 -7.90 -13.74 -2.83
C THR A 121 -8.97 -12.88 -2.15
N PRO A 122 -9.89 -13.47 -1.35
CA PRO A 122 -10.93 -12.73 -0.64
C PRO A 122 -10.37 -11.60 0.24
N GLU A 123 -9.23 -11.84 0.87
CA GLU A 123 -8.51 -10.87 1.71
C GLU A 123 -8.05 -9.67 0.90
N LEU A 124 -7.49 -9.89 -0.29
CA LEU A 124 -7.06 -8.82 -1.18
C LEU A 124 -8.27 -8.03 -1.73
N VAL A 125 -9.37 -8.70 -2.05
CA VAL A 125 -10.62 -8.04 -2.46
C VAL A 125 -11.10 -7.09 -1.36
N GLN A 126 -11.13 -7.55 -0.11
CA GLN A 126 -11.57 -6.77 1.03
C GLN A 126 -10.63 -5.58 1.29
N GLN A 127 -9.32 -5.82 1.31
CA GLN A 127 -8.32 -4.76 1.47
C GLN A 127 -8.45 -3.67 0.41
N ARG A 128 -8.61 -4.06 -0.86
CA ARG A 128 -8.78 -3.12 -1.98
C ARG A 128 -10.08 -2.34 -1.88
N ARG A 129 -11.16 -2.98 -1.40
CA ARG A 129 -12.46 -2.34 -1.17
C ARG A 129 -12.35 -1.26 -0.10
N HIS A 130 -11.71 -1.55 1.03
CA HIS A 130 -11.51 -0.57 2.10
C HIS A 130 -10.66 0.61 1.63
N LEU A 131 -9.58 0.34 0.91
CA LEU A 131 -8.75 1.39 0.32
C LEU A 131 -9.54 2.24 -0.67
N GLN A 132 -10.36 1.63 -1.54
CA GLN A 132 -11.21 2.36 -2.48
C GLN A 132 -12.24 3.23 -1.77
N ALA A 133 -12.82 2.77 -0.66
CA ALA A 133 -13.71 3.57 0.17
C ALA A 133 -12.98 4.80 0.73
N GLY A 134 -11.78 4.65 1.27
CA GLY A 134 -10.95 5.77 1.74
C GLY A 134 -10.60 6.77 0.63
N VAL A 135 -10.29 6.29 -0.58
CA VAL A 135 -10.06 7.15 -1.74
C VAL A 135 -11.32 7.93 -2.12
N LEU A 136 -12.50 7.29 -2.10
CA LEU A 136 -13.78 7.95 -2.38
C LEU A 136 -14.12 9.00 -1.32
N MET A 137 -13.75 8.78 -0.06
CA MET A 137 -13.85 9.80 0.99
C MET A 137 -13.00 11.03 0.65
N GLY A 138 -11.74 10.83 0.28
CA GLY A 138 -10.85 11.91 -0.14
C GLY A 138 -11.36 12.69 -1.35
N LEU A 139 -12.14 12.05 -2.23
CA LEU A 139 -12.81 12.67 -3.37
C LEU A 139 -14.17 13.33 -3.02
N ASN A 140 -14.54 13.39 -1.74
CA ASN A 140 -15.87 13.85 -1.29
C ASN A 140 -17.06 13.05 -1.87
N ARG A 141 -16.84 11.77 -2.22
CA ARG A 141 -17.84 10.85 -2.76
C ARG A 141 -18.39 9.91 -1.67
N GLN A 142 -18.91 10.49 -0.59
CA GLN A 142 -19.33 9.77 0.62
C GLN A 142 -20.41 8.71 0.33
N ASN A 143 -21.38 9.00 -0.51
CA ASN A 143 -22.46 8.05 -0.85
C ASN A 143 -21.92 6.81 -1.59
N ASP A 144 -20.94 6.99 -2.46
CA ASP A 144 -20.29 5.88 -3.17
C ASP A 144 -19.49 5.01 -2.22
N ALA A 145 -18.75 5.63 -1.28
CA ALA A 145 -18.02 4.93 -0.24
C ALA A 145 -18.94 4.12 0.68
N LEU A 146 -20.06 4.71 1.14
CA LEU A 146 -21.08 4.01 1.96
C LEU A 146 -21.70 2.84 1.19
N THR A 147 -22.00 3.02 -0.08
CA THR A 147 -22.54 1.96 -0.94
C THR A 147 -21.55 0.80 -1.10
N LEU A 148 -20.27 1.11 -1.28
CA LEU A 148 -19.20 0.12 -1.41
C LEU A 148 -19.03 -0.72 -0.13
N LEU A 149 -19.23 -0.11 1.04
CA LEU A 149 -19.09 -0.74 2.35
C LEU A 149 -20.39 -1.41 2.87
N ALA A 150 -21.54 -1.25 2.20
CA ALA A 150 -22.86 -1.57 2.74
C ALA A 150 -23.02 -3.01 3.28
N ASN A 151 -22.36 -3.99 2.63
CA ASN A 151 -22.44 -5.41 2.99
C ASN A 151 -21.17 -5.93 3.69
N ASP A 152 -20.31 -5.05 4.17
CA ASP A 152 -19.07 -5.42 4.84
C ASP A 152 -19.23 -5.21 6.34
N ALA A 153 -19.29 -6.31 7.10
CA ALA A 153 -19.44 -6.29 8.56
C ALA A 153 -18.10 -6.32 9.32
N SER A 154 -16.98 -6.14 8.63
CA SER A 154 -15.67 -6.14 9.26
C SER A 154 -15.41 -4.86 10.05
N GLU A 155 -14.55 -4.96 11.08
CA GLU A 155 -14.13 -3.81 11.90
C GLU A 155 -13.54 -2.66 11.05
N PRO A 156 -12.64 -2.91 10.05
CA PRO A 156 -12.15 -1.82 9.19
C PRO A 156 -13.24 -1.12 8.40
N ALA A 157 -14.26 -1.85 7.90
CA ALA A 157 -15.37 -1.24 7.18
C ALA A 157 -16.25 -0.39 8.11
N GLU A 158 -16.45 -0.84 9.35
CA GLU A 158 -17.21 -0.09 10.35
C GLU A 158 -16.47 1.19 10.77
N LEU A 159 -15.15 1.13 10.89
CA LEU A 159 -14.33 2.31 11.15
C LEU A 159 -14.50 3.36 10.05
N LEU A 160 -14.38 2.97 8.79
CA LEU A 160 -14.58 3.86 7.64
C LEU A 160 -16.00 4.44 7.61
N ARG A 161 -17.04 3.65 7.93
CA ARG A 161 -18.41 4.16 8.03
C ARG A 161 -18.56 5.20 9.15
N THR A 162 -17.88 4.97 10.27
CA THR A 162 -17.89 5.91 11.38
C THR A 162 -17.29 7.26 10.97
N GLU A 163 -16.13 7.24 10.31
CA GLU A 163 -15.49 8.44 9.79
C GLU A 163 -16.39 9.16 8.76
N LEU A 164 -17.00 8.40 7.83
CA LEU A 164 -17.93 8.95 6.83
C LEU A 164 -19.14 9.66 7.48
N TYR A 165 -19.76 9.04 8.47
CA TYR A 165 -20.92 9.62 9.17
C TYR A 165 -20.52 10.83 10.01
N TRP A 166 -19.33 10.77 10.63
CA TRP A 166 -18.79 11.87 11.41
C TRP A 166 -18.55 13.09 10.53
N ASP A 167 -17.87 12.95 9.41
CA ASP A 167 -17.56 14.03 8.47
C ASP A 167 -18.81 14.61 7.82
N ALA A 168 -19.84 13.77 7.62
CA ALA A 168 -21.13 14.20 7.12
C ALA A 168 -22.04 14.88 8.18
N GLY A 169 -21.61 14.96 9.45
CA GLY A 169 -22.44 15.47 10.55
C GLY A 169 -23.62 14.58 10.91
N SER A 170 -23.62 13.33 10.47
CA SER A 170 -24.68 12.33 10.71
C SER A 170 -24.48 11.67 12.08
N TRP A 171 -24.61 12.44 13.16
CA TRP A 171 -24.26 12.06 14.53
C TRP A 171 -24.96 10.80 15.05
N LEU A 172 -26.20 10.58 14.62
CA LEU A 172 -26.94 9.38 15.04
C LEU A 172 -26.34 8.11 14.44
N GLU A 173 -26.02 8.13 13.16
CA GLU A 173 -25.39 7.04 12.43
C GLU A 173 -23.97 6.81 12.93
N ALA A 174 -23.18 7.86 13.11
CA ALA A 174 -21.85 7.79 13.72
C ALA A 174 -21.86 7.16 15.10
N SER A 175 -22.83 7.57 15.97
CA SER A 175 -22.98 6.97 17.31
C SER A 175 -23.37 5.48 17.28
N ARG A 176 -24.17 5.05 16.29
CA ARG A 176 -24.52 3.63 16.11
C ARG A 176 -23.31 2.83 15.66
N SER A 177 -22.55 3.36 14.72
CA SER A 177 -21.33 2.77 14.18
C SER A 177 -20.25 2.62 15.26
N LEU A 178 -20.03 3.66 16.07
CA LEU A 178 -19.11 3.62 17.21
C LEU A 178 -19.47 2.53 18.23
N ARG A 179 -20.75 2.38 18.56
CA ARG A 179 -21.21 1.30 19.47
C ARG A 179 -20.90 -0.09 18.89
N LEU A 180 -21.09 -0.25 17.59
CA LEU A 180 -20.76 -1.51 16.92
C LEU A 180 -19.25 -1.77 16.94
N LEU A 181 -18.42 -0.75 16.72
CA LEU A 181 -16.96 -0.86 16.84
C LEU A 181 -16.54 -1.30 18.24
N VAL A 182 -17.10 -0.70 19.30
CA VAL A 182 -16.84 -1.10 20.68
C VAL A 182 -17.19 -2.58 20.90
N LYS A 183 -18.30 -3.04 20.37
CA LYS A 183 -18.72 -4.44 20.44
C LYS A 183 -17.77 -5.36 19.67
N LEU A 184 -17.38 -4.99 18.45
CA LEU A 184 -16.44 -5.77 17.62
C LEU A 184 -15.03 -5.85 18.24
N SER A 185 -14.61 -4.80 18.96
CA SER A 185 -13.32 -4.79 19.68
C SER A 185 -13.31 -5.63 20.97
N GLY A 186 -14.46 -6.20 21.38
CA GLY A 186 -14.59 -6.95 22.65
C GLY A 186 -14.56 -6.08 23.91
N ALA A 187 -14.62 -4.76 23.78
CA ALA A 187 -14.53 -3.83 24.92
C ALA A 187 -15.77 -3.90 25.85
N GLU A 188 -16.91 -4.38 25.38
CA GLU A 188 -18.13 -4.60 26.21
C GLU A 188 -17.91 -5.69 27.29
N ASP A 189 -16.99 -6.62 27.05
CA ASP A 189 -16.67 -7.72 27.99
C ASP A 189 -15.60 -7.32 29.03
N GLY A 190 -15.26 -6.04 29.15
CA GLY A 190 -14.26 -5.54 30.09
C GLY A 190 -12.81 -5.82 29.67
N ALA A 191 -12.60 -6.28 28.44
CA ALA A 191 -11.25 -6.40 27.89
C ALA A 191 -10.68 -5.01 27.60
N PRO A 192 -9.39 -4.76 27.90
CA PRO A 192 -8.79 -3.47 27.59
C PRO A 192 -8.79 -3.25 26.07
N VAL A 193 -9.39 -2.15 25.65
CA VAL A 193 -9.32 -1.69 24.24
C VAL A 193 -7.84 -1.52 23.89
N ASN A 194 -7.43 -2.07 22.76
CA ASN A 194 -6.07 -1.84 22.24
C ASN A 194 -5.81 -0.33 22.20
N GLN A 195 -4.64 0.11 22.67
CA GLN A 195 -4.29 1.54 22.78
C GLN A 195 -4.49 2.32 21.47
N VAL A 196 -4.29 1.67 20.31
CA VAL A 196 -4.51 2.26 18.98
C VAL A 196 -6.00 2.47 18.73
N GLN A 197 -6.84 1.53 19.15
CA GLN A 197 -8.30 1.64 19.03
C GLN A 197 -8.85 2.67 20.02
N ALA A 198 -8.33 2.70 21.24
CA ALA A 198 -8.70 3.70 22.26
C ALA A 198 -8.35 5.13 21.80
N ALA A 199 -7.19 5.34 21.21
CA ALA A 199 -6.79 6.64 20.66
C ALA A 199 -7.70 7.09 19.51
N ARG A 200 -8.18 6.18 18.66
CA ARG A 200 -9.11 6.48 17.56
C ARG A 200 -10.55 6.73 18.01
N ILE A 201 -10.99 6.16 19.14
CA ILE A 201 -12.33 6.38 19.72
C ILE A 201 -12.38 7.71 20.46
N LEU A 202 -11.25 8.21 20.95
CA LEU A 202 -11.16 9.41 21.79
C LEU A 202 -10.67 10.66 21.03
N SER A 203 -10.21 10.52 19.78
CA SER A 203 -9.79 11.63 18.91
C SER A 203 -10.92 12.11 18.03
#